data_78f4c322cdb079a6bfe30795f9710943
#
_entry.id   78f4c322cdb079a6bfe30795f9710943
#
_cell.length_a   1.000
_cell.length_b   1.000
_cell.length_c   1.000
_cell.angle_alpha   90.00
_cell.angle_beta   90.00
_cell.angle_gamma   90.00
#
_symmetry.space_group_name_H-M   'P 1'
#
loop_
_entity.id
_entity.type
_entity.pdbx_description
1 polymer ?
#
loop_
_entity_poly.entity_id
_entity_poly.type
_entity_poly.pdbx_seq_one_letter_code
_entity_poly.pdbx_strand_id
1 'polypeptide(L)'
;MDLYYHIRSRPCQSVAFLLKHLGLEVNHKTISVYDADDLETLKKVNPQHTIPTLVDNGHVVWESYAILIYLVEKYALDDSLYPKDPKERSVVNQRLFFDIGTLQKSMMAYFQLHFRKLPMTDEVVDKLKRALELLETFLQDRTYTAGEKLTIADFPLFVCASSLQWAKYDLAPYPNIVRWAARMETHIPDLEAMRKAADESIRVLLASKGYIIPK
;
A
#
# COMPACT_ATOMS: atom_id res chain seq x y z
N MET A 1 -20.40 1.25 -5.29
CA MET A 1 -19.05 1.39 -5.86
C MET A 1 -18.53 0.04 -6.30
N ASP A 2 -17.85 -0.07 -7.44
CA ASP A 2 -17.12 -1.26 -7.89
C ASP A 2 -15.63 -0.99 -7.77
N LEU A 3 -14.88 -1.93 -7.17
CA LEU A 3 -13.44 -1.86 -7.07
C LEU A 3 -12.81 -3.02 -7.85
N TYR A 4 -12.17 -2.71 -8.97
CA TYR A 4 -11.33 -3.64 -9.72
C TYR A 4 -9.99 -3.78 -9.01
N TYR A 5 -9.70 -4.96 -8.46
CA TYR A 5 -8.58 -5.14 -7.56
C TYR A 5 -8.05 -6.58 -7.55
N HIS A 6 -6.90 -6.76 -6.92
CA HIS A 6 -6.43 -8.07 -6.49
C HIS A 6 -5.82 -7.98 -5.10
N ILE A 7 -6.17 -8.90 -4.20
CA ILE A 7 -5.77 -8.89 -2.79
C ILE A 7 -4.24 -8.88 -2.58
N ARG A 8 -3.45 -9.45 -3.47
CA ARG A 8 -1.97 -9.44 -3.41
C ARG A 8 -1.33 -8.15 -3.91
N SER A 9 -2.09 -7.27 -4.57
CA SER A 9 -1.58 -6.00 -5.07
C SER A 9 -1.48 -4.99 -3.94
N ARG A 10 -0.28 -4.49 -3.65
CA ARG A 10 -0.05 -3.49 -2.60
C ARG A 10 -0.85 -2.21 -2.79
N PRO A 11 -0.87 -1.59 -3.98
CA PRO A 11 -1.74 -0.44 -4.21
C PRO A 11 -3.23 -0.74 -3.93
N CYS A 12 -3.69 -1.96 -4.24
CA CYS A 12 -5.05 -2.38 -3.91
C CYS A 12 -5.26 -2.55 -2.40
N GLN A 13 -4.27 -3.07 -1.68
CA GLN A 13 -4.34 -3.21 -0.23
C GLN A 13 -4.47 -1.85 0.47
N SER A 14 -3.73 -0.82 0.05
CA SER A 14 -3.84 0.51 0.64
C SER A 14 -5.25 1.10 0.50
N VAL A 15 -5.87 0.93 -0.66
CA VAL A 15 -7.28 1.35 -0.90
C VAL A 15 -8.24 0.51 -0.06
N ALA A 16 -8.06 -0.82 -0.03
CA ALA A 16 -8.92 -1.71 0.75
C ALA A 16 -8.84 -1.42 2.26
N PHE A 17 -7.67 -1.09 2.78
CA PHE A 17 -7.48 -0.72 4.19
C PHE A 17 -8.19 0.60 4.52
N LEU A 18 -8.09 1.61 3.65
CA LEU A 18 -8.83 2.86 3.84
C LEU A 18 -10.35 2.65 3.76
N LEU A 19 -10.84 1.84 2.81
CA LEU A 19 -12.26 1.51 2.71
C LEU A 19 -12.78 0.86 4.00
N LYS A 20 -12.03 -0.10 4.56
CA LYS A 20 -12.36 -0.73 5.84
C LYS A 20 -12.34 0.28 6.99
N HIS A 21 -11.35 1.17 7.04
CA HIS A 21 -11.28 2.22 8.05
C HIS A 21 -12.46 3.18 7.99
N LEU A 22 -12.91 3.55 6.78
CA LEU A 22 -14.08 4.41 6.56
C LEU A 22 -15.43 3.69 6.74
N GLY A 23 -15.44 2.37 6.92
CA GLY A 23 -16.65 1.56 6.97
C GLY A 23 -17.41 1.53 5.63
N LEU A 24 -16.71 1.71 4.51
CA LEU A 24 -17.31 1.70 3.18
C LEU A 24 -17.28 0.31 2.58
N GLU A 25 -18.44 -0.14 2.11
CA GLU A 25 -18.56 -1.38 1.37
C GLU A 25 -18.49 -1.13 -0.13
N VAL A 26 -17.77 -2.00 -0.83
CA VAL A 26 -17.60 -1.96 -2.27
C VAL A 26 -17.83 -3.35 -2.86
N ASN A 27 -18.31 -3.39 -4.09
CA ASN A 27 -18.37 -4.63 -4.86
C ASN A 27 -16.97 -4.93 -5.43
N HIS A 28 -16.33 -5.96 -4.91
CA HIS A 28 -15.00 -6.37 -5.31
C HIS A 28 -15.04 -7.13 -6.64
N LYS A 29 -14.41 -6.55 -7.68
CA LYS A 29 -14.17 -7.17 -8.99
C LYS A 29 -12.74 -7.69 -9.01
N THR A 30 -12.55 -8.97 -8.70
CA THR A 30 -11.19 -9.55 -8.72
C THR A 30 -10.66 -9.60 -10.15
N ILE A 31 -9.50 -9.00 -10.38
CA ILE A 31 -8.83 -8.89 -11.69
C ILE A 31 -7.40 -9.39 -11.56
N SER A 32 -7.01 -10.29 -12.47
CA SER A 32 -5.63 -10.68 -12.65
C SER A 32 -5.03 -9.95 -13.86
N VAL A 33 -4.09 -9.05 -13.61
CA VAL A 33 -3.37 -8.34 -14.69
C VAL A 33 -2.47 -9.28 -15.54
N TYR A 34 -2.46 -10.57 -15.25
CA TYR A 34 -1.79 -11.62 -16.03
C TYR A 34 -2.76 -12.47 -16.86
N ASP A 35 -4.06 -12.21 -16.74
CA ASP A 35 -5.12 -12.87 -17.51
C ASP A 35 -5.60 -11.94 -18.64
N ALA A 36 -5.74 -12.47 -19.85
CA ALA A 36 -6.07 -11.68 -21.03
C ALA A 36 -7.52 -11.14 -21.00
N ASP A 37 -8.47 -11.97 -20.53
CA ASP A 37 -9.89 -11.59 -20.50
C ASP A 37 -10.14 -10.54 -19.41
N ASP A 38 -9.46 -10.67 -18.26
CA ASP A 38 -9.48 -9.68 -17.20
C ASP A 38 -8.89 -8.35 -17.68
N LEU A 39 -7.78 -8.38 -18.43
CA LEU A 39 -7.19 -7.16 -19.01
C LEU A 39 -8.12 -6.49 -20.01
N GLU A 40 -8.79 -7.25 -20.90
CA GLU A 40 -9.77 -6.68 -21.84
C GLU A 40 -10.98 -6.08 -21.11
N THR A 41 -11.38 -6.67 -19.99
CA THR A 41 -12.43 -6.12 -19.13
C THR A 41 -11.96 -4.80 -18.49
N LEU A 42 -10.74 -4.76 -17.97
CA LEU A 42 -10.19 -3.58 -17.30
C LEU A 42 -9.95 -2.42 -18.28
N LYS A 43 -9.50 -2.70 -19.52
CA LYS A 43 -9.30 -1.69 -20.58
C LYS A 43 -10.56 -0.89 -20.91
N LYS A 44 -11.75 -1.49 -20.75
CA LYS A 44 -13.03 -0.82 -21.01
C LYS A 44 -13.31 0.30 -20.02
N VAL A 45 -12.73 0.25 -18.81
CA VAL A 45 -12.96 1.23 -17.75
C VAL A 45 -11.72 2.07 -17.43
N ASN A 46 -10.53 1.55 -17.65
CA ASN A 46 -9.26 2.22 -17.35
C ASN A 46 -8.28 2.05 -18.52
N PRO A 47 -7.94 3.12 -19.26
CA PRO A 47 -7.03 3.05 -20.40
C PRO A 47 -5.59 2.62 -20.02
N GLN A 48 -5.16 2.81 -18.75
CA GLN A 48 -3.89 2.29 -18.24
C GLN A 48 -3.98 0.79 -17.89
N HIS A 49 -5.19 0.20 -17.85
CA HIS A 49 -5.45 -1.20 -17.47
C HIS A 49 -4.67 -1.64 -16.22
N THR A 50 -4.65 -0.79 -15.21
CA THR A 50 -3.98 -1.01 -13.90
C THR A 50 -5.01 -1.22 -12.79
N ILE A 51 -4.61 -1.86 -11.72
CA ILE A 51 -5.38 -2.01 -10.48
C ILE A 51 -4.63 -1.36 -9.31
N PRO A 52 -5.36 -0.71 -8.38
CA PRO A 52 -6.81 -0.60 -8.27
C PRO A 52 -7.42 0.38 -9.28
N THR A 53 -8.66 0.10 -9.72
CA THR A 53 -9.53 1.03 -10.43
C THR A 53 -10.87 1.06 -9.72
N LEU A 54 -11.33 2.23 -9.32
CA LEU A 54 -12.61 2.46 -8.65
C LEU A 54 -13.62 3.03 -9.64
N VAL A 55 -14.84 2.47 -9.64
CA VAL A 55 -16.00 3.04 -10.34
C VAL A 55 -17.06 3.40 -9.32
N ASP A 56 -17.33 4.67 -9.20
CA ASP A 56 -18.31 5.21 -8.25
C ASP A 56 -19.40 6.02 -8.95
N ASN A 57 -20.60 5.43 -9.08
CA ASN A 57 -21.73 6.06 -9.77
C ASN A 57 -21.37 6.60 -11.18
N GLY A 58 -20.60 5.80 -11.95
CA GLY A 58 -20.16 6.14 -13.29
C GLY A 58 -18.89 7.01 -13.36
N HIS A 59 -18.41 7.56 -12.23
CA HIS A 59 -17.11 8.22 -12.15
C HIS A 59 -16.00 7.18 -11.96
N VAL A 60 -14.99 7.20 -12.83
CA VAL A 60 -13.89 6.24 -12.81
C VAL A 60 -12.62 6.92 -12.33
N VAL A 61 -12.00 6.33 -11.31
CA VAL A 61 -10.71 6.79 -10.75
C VAL A 61 -9.74 5.62 -10.70
N TRP A 62 -8.54 5.82 -11.18
CA TRP A 62 -7.40 4.93 -10.98
C TRP A 62 -6.22 5.69 -10.40
N GLU A 63 -5.05 5.05 -10.20
CA GLU A 63 -3.98 5.47 -9.31
C GLU A 63 -4.41 5.41 -7.84
N SER A 64 -3.80 4.50 -7.08
CA SER A 64 -4.23 4.24 -5.70
C SER A 64 -4.28 5.49 -4.82
N TYR A 65 -3.34 6.44 -4.98
CA TYR A 65 -3.33 7.66 -4.18
C TYR A 65 -4.43 8.64 -4.60
N ALA A 66 -4.75 8.70 -5.88
CA ALA A 66 -5.90 9.48 -6.34
C ALA A 66 -7.21 8.90 -5.79
N ILE A 67 -7.31 7.56 -5.73
CA ILE A 67 -8.45 6.87 -5.11
C ILE A 67 -8.52 7.18 -3.61
N LEU A 68 -7.40 7.13 -2.88
CA LEU A 68 -7.36 7.48 -1.45
C LEU A 68 -7.87 8.91 -1.22
N ILE A 69 -7.35 9.88 -1.98
CA ILE A 69 -7.78 11.29 -1.90
C ILE A 69 -9.28 11.41 -2.20
N TYR A 70 -9.74 10.83 -3.31
CA TYR A 70 -11.14 10.88 -3.70
C TYR A 70 -12.08 10.31 -2.63
N LEU A 71 -11.72 9.15 -2.04
CA LEU A 71 -12.55 8.51 -1.02
C LEU A 71 -12.69 9.37 0.23
N VAL A 72 -11.61 9.98 0.73
CA VAL A 72 -11.71 10.81 1.93
C VAL A 72 -12.38 12.15 1.67
N GLU A 73 -12.12 12.78 0.53
CA GLU A 73 -12.77 14.04 0.18
C GLU A 73 -14.29 13.91 -0.02
N LYS A 74 -14.73 12.70 -0.43
CA LYS A 74 -16.15 12.43 -0.69
C LYS A 74 -16.88 11.79 0.48
N TYR A 75 -16.23 10.91 1.24
CA TYR A 75 -16.90 10.02 2.17
C TYR A 75 -16.43 10.14 3.63
N ALA A 76 -15.29 10.78 3.92
CA ALA A 76 -14.89 10.99 5.29
C ALA A 76 -15.81 11.99 6.01
N LEU A 77 -15.99 11.81 7.31
CA LEU A 77 -16.83 12.68 8.13
C LEU A 77 -16.23 14.10 8.30
N ASP A 78 -14.93 14.20 8.27
CA ASP A 78 -14.15 15.44 8.40
C ASP A 78 -12.87 15.38 7.55
N ASP A 79 -12.04 16.40 7.65
CA ASP A 79 -10.81 16.49 6.89
C ASP A 79 -9.56 15.99 7.64
N SER A 80 -9.72 15.27 8.74
CA SER A 80 -8.58 14.80 9.56
C SER A 80 -7.64 13.87 8.80
N LEU A 81 -8.18 13.00 7.92
CA LEU A 81 -7.40 12.08 7.10
C LEU A 81 -6.67 12.77 5.92
N TYR A 82 -7.16 13.92 5.46
CA TYR A 82 -6.56 14.71 4.39
C TYR A 82 -6.89 16.19 4.57
N PRO A 83 -6.14 16.91 5.40
CA PRO A 83 -6.44 18.26 5.83
C PRO A 83 -6.63 19.25 4.69
N LYS A 84 -7.54 20.20 4.87
CA LYS A 84 -7.74 21.31 3.92
C LYS A 84 -6.68 22.39 4.08
N ASP A 85 -6.08 22.52 5.26
CA ASP A 85 -4.96 23.43 5.49
C ASP A 85 -3.79 23.10 4.55
N PRO A 86 -3.30 24.05 3.75
CA PRO A 86 -2.27 23.78 2.75
C PRO A 86 -0.93 23.30 3.35
N LYS A 87 -0.58 23.72 4.58
CA LYS A 87 0.67 23.32 5.23
C LYS A 87 0.57 21.86 5.67
N GLU A 88 -0.51 21.50 6.35
CA GLU A 88 -0.75 20.12 6.79
C GLU A 88 -0.90 19.19 5.57
N ARG A 89 -1.70 19.56 4.59
CA ARG A 89 -1.91 18.82 3.33
C ARG A 89 -0.59 18.60 2.57
N SER A 90 0.29 19.61 2.55
CA SER A 90 1.59 19.45 1.89
C SER A 90 2.46 18.37 2.51
N VAL A 91 2.40 18.21 3.84
CA VAL A 91 3.11 17.12 4.54
C VAL A 91 2.54 15.75 4.18
N VAL A 92 1.20 15.61 4.14
CA VAL A 92 0.55 14.37 3.69
C VAL A 92 0.97 14.01 2.27
N ASN A 93 0.91 14.97 1.35
CA ASN A 93 1.34 14.77 -0.04
C ASN A 93 2.83 14.40 -0.14
N GLN A 94 3.69 15.04 0.65
CA GLN A 94 5.11 14.70 0.71
C GLN A 94 5.31 13.23 1.11
N ARG A 95 4.52 12.69 2.06
CA ARG A 95 4.58 11.28 2.47
C ARG A 95 4.07 10.33 1.39
N LEU A 96 3.00 10.69 0.69
CA LEU A 96 2.50 9.93 -0.46
C LEU A 96 3.55 9.86 -1.58
N PHE A 97 4.15 11.00 -1.94
CA PHE A 97 5.20 11.02 -2.96
C PHE A 97 6.49 10.32 -2.52
N PHE A 98 6.84 10.38 -1.25
CA PHE A 98 7.95 9.60 -0.70
C PHE A 98 7.69 8.09 -0.83
N ASP A 99 6.48 7.63 -0.53
CA ASP A 99 6.15 6.23 -0.67
C ASP A 99 6.35 5.75 -2.12
N ILE A 100 5.69 6.36 -3.10
CA ILE A 100 5.77 5.90 -4.50
C ILE A 100 7.15 6.14 -5.13
N GLY A 101 7.77 7.27 -4.83
CA GLY A 101 9.03 7.69 -5.47
C GLY A 101 10.27 7.07 -4.85
N THR A 102 10.21 6.67 -3.58
CA THR A 102 11.39 6.26 -2.80
C THR A 102 11.20 4.90 -2.15
N LEU A 103 10.30 4.77 -1.17
CA LEU A 103 10.20 3.55 -0.36
C LEU A 103 9.71 2.35 -1.18
N GLN A 104 8.57 2.47 -1.84
CA GLN A 104 7.99 1.38 -2.64
C GLN A 104 8.93 0.96 -3.76
N LYS A 105 9.56 1.93 -4.43
CA LYS A 105 10.53 1.66 -5.51
C LYS A 105 11.75 0.89 -5.00
N SER A 106 12.31 1.28 -3.87
CA SER A 106 13.47 0.61 -3.26
C SER A 106 13.12 -0.79 -2.76
N MET A 107 11.95 -0.94 -2.11
CA MET A 107 11.43 -2.23 -1.67
C MET A 107 11.19 -3.18 -2.84
N MET A 108 10.61 -2.69 -3.95
CA MET A 108 10.38 -3.51 -5.14
C MET A 108 11.67 -4.02 -5.76
N ALA A 109 12.70 -3.17 -5.85
CA ALA A 109 14.02 -3.59 -6.34
C ALA A 109 14.62 -4.69 -5.44
N TYR A 110 14.52 -4.53 -4.11
CA TYR A 110 14.94 -5.55 -3.15
C TYR A 110 14.17 -6.87 -3.34
N PHE A 111 12.84 -6.83 -3.43
CA PHE A 111 12.00 -8.03 -3.60
C PHE A 111 12.26 -8.75 -4.92
N GLN A 112 12.56 -8.03 -5.99
CA GLN A 112 12.92 -8.65 -7.27
C GLN A 112 14.15 -9.55 -7.13
N LEU A 113 15.18 -9.10 -6.44
CA LEU A 113 16.38 -9.91 -6.22
C LEU A 113 16.11 -11.02 -5.20
N HIS A 114 15.47 -10.68 -4.06
CA HIS A 114 15.23 -11.61 -2.96
C HIS A 114 14.41 -12.83 -3.38
N PHE A 115 13.22 -12.63 -3.96
CA PHE A 115 12.33 -13.75 -4.32
C PHE A 115 12.82 -14.55 -5.53
N ARG A 116 13.61 -13.96 -6.40
CA ARG A 116 14.19 -14.64 -7.57
C ARG A 116 15.52 -15.34 -7.28
N LYS A 117 16.02 -15.32 -6.06
CA LYS A 117 17.33 -15.85 -5.65
C LYS A 117 18.50 -15.25 -6.45
N LEU A 118 18.36 -13.99 -6.84
CA LEU A 118 19.44 -13.29 -7.52
C LEU A 118 20.44 -12.71 -6.49
N PRO A 119 21.70 -12.51 -6.87
CA PRO A 119 22.67 -11.86 -6.00
C PRO A 119 22.17 -10.49 -5.55
N MET A 120 22.16 -10.27 -4.24
CA MET A 120 21.80 -8.98 -3.66
C MET A 120 22.98 -8.03 -3.85
N THR A 121 22.72 -6.84 -4.41
CA THR A 121 23.76 -5.81 -4.59
C THR A 121 23.71 -4.81 -3.45
N ASP A 122 24.87 -4.28 -3.05
CA ASP A 122 24.97 -3.25 -2.02
C ASP A 122 24.10 -2.03 -2.36
N GLU A 123 24.06 -1.63 -3.64
CA GLU A 123 23.24 -0.51 -4.10
C GLU A 123 21.75 -0.69 -3.77
N VAL A 124 21.21 -1.90 -3.99
CA VAL A 124 19.78 -2.20 -3.72
C VAL A 124 19.52 -2.23 -2.22
N VAL A 125 20.41 -2.84 -1.44
CA VAL A 125 20.33 -2.87 0.02
C VAL A 125 20.38 -1.47 0.60
N ASP A 126 21.36 -0.66 0.19
CA ASP A 126 21.55 0.70 0.68
C ASP A 126 20.39 1.63 0.33
N LYS A 127 19.80 1.50 -0.86
CA LYS A 127 18.61 2.28 -1.25
C LYS A 127 17.43 1.98 -0.34
N LEU A 128 17.16 0.70 -0.05
CA LEU A 128 16.07 0.32 0.84
C LEU A 128 16.36 0.79 2.27
N LYS A 129 17.59 0.59 2.75
CA LYS A 129 18.01 1.02 4.10
C LYS A 129 17.82 2.53 4.28
N ARG A 130 18.30 3.35 3.33
CA ARG A 130 18.11 4.81 3.37
C ARG A 130 16.63 5.21 3.35
N ALA A 131 15.80 4.52 2.57
CA ALA A 131 14.37 4.78 2.56
C ALA A 131 13.71 4.47 3.92
N LEU A 132 14.11 3.39 4.58
CA LEU A 132 13.64 3.04 5.92
C LEU A 132 14.15 4.02 7.00
N GLU A 133 15.39 4.45 6.92
CA GLU A 133 15.96 5.49 7.81
C GLU A 133 15.21 6.82 7.69
N LEU A 134 14.77 7.19 6.49
CA LEU A 134 13.91 8.36 6.28
C LEU A 134 12.53 8.16 6.89
N LEU A 135 11.89 7.01 6.71
CA LEU A 135 10.59 6.71 7.33
C LEU A 135 10.72 6.69 8.86
N GLU A 136 11.78 6.11 9.41
CA GLU A 136 12.09 6.12 10.84
C GLU A 136 12.20 7.55 11.36
N THR A 137 12.90 8.43 10.64
CA THR A 137 13.03 9.86 10.94
C THR A 137 11.69 10.59 10.88
N PHE A 138 10.81 10.27 9.92
CA PHE A 138 9.47 10.88 9.84
C PHE A 138 8.59 10.55 11.04
N LEU A 139 8.84 9.41 11.67
CA LEU A 139 8.10 8.92 12.84
C LEU A 139 8.77 9.30 14.17
N GLN A 140 9.95 9.93 14.12
CA GLN A 140 10.60 10.43 15.31
C GLN A 140 9.73 11.51 15.96
N ASP A 141 9.43 11.37 17.24
CA ASP A 141 8.60 12.29 18.04
C ASP A 141 7.19 12.55 17.44
N ARG A 142 6.68 11.61 16.63
CA ARG A 142 5.35 11.67 16.01
C ARG A 142 4.56 10.39 16.18
N THR A 143 3.26 10.55 16.19
CA THR A 143 2.32 9.44 16.31
C THR A 143 2.09 8.74 14.96
N TYR A 144 2.04 9.50 13.85
CA TYR A 144 1.84 9.04 12.49
C TYR A 144 2.84 9.71 11.53
N THR A 145 2.89 9.24 10.31
CA THR A 145 3.92 9.64 9.34
C THR A 145 3.88 11.13 8.97
N ALA A 146 2.70 11.75 9.01
CA ALA A 146 2.50 13.16 8.70
C ALA A 146 2.32 14.07 9.94
N GLY A 147 2.23 13.51 11.15
CA GLY A 147 2.04 14.28 12.39
C GLY A 147 1.40 13.46 13.52
N GLU A 148 0.52 14.11 14.30
CA GLU A 148 -0.12 13.47 15.46
C GLU A 148 -1.44 12.75 15.12
N LYS A 149 -1.98 12.95 13.91
CA LYS A 149 -3.22 12.33 13.45
C LYS A 149 -2.96 11.38 12.30
N LEU A 150 -3.77 10.32 12.24
CA LEU A 150 -3.82 9.40 11.11
C LEU A 150 -4.19 10.17 9.83
N THR A 151 -3.49 9.87 8.74
CA THR A 151 -3.76 10.45 7.41
C THR A 151 -3.77 9.37 6.34
N ILE A 152 -4.24 9.72 5.14
CA ILE A 152 -4.23 8.78 4.00
C ILE A 152 -2.83 8.30 3.63
N ALA A 153 -1.78 9.03 3.99
CA ALA A 153 -0.40 8.62 3.71
C ALA A 153 0.06 7.41 4.53
N ASP A 154 -0.54 7.20 5.70
CA ASP A 154 -0.18 6.09 6.58
C ASP A 154 -0.57 4.72 5.98
N PHE A 155 -1.64 4.64 5.19
CA PHE A 155 -2.11 3.38 4.62
C PHE A 155 -1.12 2.75 3.62
N PRO A 156 -0.63 3.43 2.56
CA PRO A 156 0.34 2.85 1.65
C PRO A 156 1.70 2.59 2.31
N LEU A 157 2.17 3.48 3.19
CA LEU A 157 3.41 3.27 3.94
C LEU A 157 3.31 2.04 4.86
N PHE A 158 2.14 1.83 5.50
CA PHE A 158 1.88 0.62 6.29
C PHE A 158 1.87 -0.65 5.45
N VAL A 159 1.32 -0.62 4.23
CA VAL A 159 1.41 -1.75 3.30
C VAL A 159 2.86 -2.08 2.97
N CYS A 160 3.74 -1.08 2.80
CA CYS A 160 5.16 -1.31 2.59
C CYS A 160 5.82 -1.97 3.80
N ALA A 161 5.59 -1.45 5.02
CA ALA A 161 6.13 -2.03 6.26
C ALA A 161 5.64 -3.47 6.47
N SER A 162 4.34 -3.73 6.29
CA SER A 162 3.76 -5.08 6.39
C SER A 162 4.33 -6.04 5.34
N SER A 163 4.61 -5.56 4.12
CA SER A 163 5.21 -6.38 3.07
C SER A 163 6.65 -6.77 3.40
N LEU A 164 7.42 -5.88 4.04
CA LEU A 164 8.77 -6.17 4.51
C LEU A 164 8.75 -7.18 5.66
N GLN A 165 7.84 -7.03 6.63
CA GLN A 165 7.63 -8.00 7.70
C GLN A 165 7.25 -9.39 7.15
N TRP A 166 6.35 -9.43 6.19
CA TRP A 166 5.97 -10.67 5.51
C TRP A 166 7.15 -11.35 4.81
N ALA A 167 8.02 -10.57 4.17
CA ALA A 167 9.25 -11.05 3.53
C ALA A 167 10.38 -11.37 4.54
N LYS A 168 10.14 -11.25 5.85
CA LYS A 168 11.12 -11.46 6.92
C LYS A 168 12.31 -10.52 6.85
N TYR A 169 12.12 -9.32 6.32
CA TYR A 169 13.11 -8.26 6.45
C TYR A 169 13.22 -7.82 7.91
N ASP A 170 14.44 -7.65 8.42
CA ASP A 170 14.66 -7.23 9.79
C ASP A 170 14.33 -5.73 9.97
N LEU A 171 13.23 -5.45 10.68
CA LEU A 171 12.82 -4.09 11.05
C LEU A 171 13.23 -3.71 12.49
N ALA A 172 13.90 -4.56 13.25
CA ALA A 172 14.33 -4.24 14.61
C ALA A 172 15.20 -2.98 14.71
N PRO A 173 16.04 -2.62 13.72
CA PRO A 173 16.78 -1.35 13.71
C PRO A 173 15.90 -0.09 13.59
N TYR A 174 14.60 -0.21 13.32
CA TYR A 174 13.66 0.88 13.08
C TYR A 174 12.50 0.87 14.08
N PRO A 175 12.74 1.19 15.37
CA PRO A 175 11.74 1.02 16.44
C PRO A 175 10.51 1.93 16.29
N ASN A 176 10.64 3.12 15.67
CA ASN A 176 9.50 4.00 15.40
C ASN A 176 8.58 3.39 14.34
N ILE A 177 9.15 2.79 13.28
CA ILE A 177 8.38 2.06 12.25
C ILE A 177 7.62 0.90 12.90
N VAL A 178 8.28 0.10 13.74
CA VAL A 178 7.66 -1.04 14.42
C VAL A 178 6.49 -0.58 15.31
N ARG A 179 6.71 0.46 16.12
CA ARG A 179 5.67 1.02 17.00
C ARG A 179 4.48 1.60 16.23
N TRP A 180 4.76 2.35 15.16
CA TRP A 180 3.74 2.92 14.29
C TRP A 180 2.96 1.84 13.54
N ALA A 181 3.64 0.82 12.99
CA ALA A 181 2.99 -0.28 12.28
C ALA A 181 2.02 -1.04 13.20
N ALA A 182 2.41 -1.33 14.45
CA ALA A 182 1.51 -1.93 15.43
C ALA A 182 0.28 -1.05 15.73
N ARG A 183 0.44 0.28 15.76
CA ARG A 183 -0.70 1.21 15.90
C ARG A 183 -1.60 1.18 14.67
N MET A 184 -1.04 1.13 13.46
CA MET A 184 -1.84 1.06 12.23
C MET A 184 -2.76 -0.15 12.19
N GLU A 185 -2.37 -1.27 12.77
CA GLU A 185 -3.20 -2.49 12.84
C GLU A 185 -4.54 -2.23 13.53
N THR A 186 -4.60 -1.34 14.52
CA THR A 186 -5.83 -1.02 15.26
C THR A 186 -6.84 -0.20 14.45
N HIS A 187 -6.41 0.38 13.33
CA HIS A 187 -7.26 1.22 12.46
C HIS A 187 -7.91 0.44 11.30
N ILE A 188 -7.57 -0.83 11.10
CA ILE A 188 -8.00 -1.61 9.96
C ILE A 188 -8.80 -2.82 10.45
N PRO A 189 -10.15 -2.76 10.42
CA PRO A 189 -10.99 -3.91 10.72
C PRO A 189 -10.65 -5.11 9.81
N ASP A 190 -10.75 -6.32 10.35
CA ASP A 190 -10.50 -7.59 9.64
C ASP A 190 -9.10 -7.75 9.04
N LEU A 191 -8.11 -6.96 9.49
CA LEU A 191 -6.75 -6.95 8.93
C LEU A 191 -6.12 -8.34 8.87
N GLU A 192 -6.29 -9.16 9.91
CA GLU A 192 -5.71 -10.51 9.96
C GLU A 192 -6.29 -11.42 8.85
N ALA A 193 -7.61 -11.37 8.64
CA ALA A 193 -8.25 -12.12 7.55
C ALA A 193 -7.76 -11.65 6.18
N MET A 194 -7.61 -10.33 5.99
CA MET A 194 -7.08 -9.75 4.74
C MET A 194 -5.62 -10.14 4.51
N ARG A 195 -4.79 -10.14 5.54
CA ARG A 195 -3.39 -10.59 5.47
C ARG A 195 -3.29 -12.07 5.11
N LYS A 196 -4.11 -12.92 5.73
CA LYS A 196 -4.15 -14.36 5.42
C LYS A 196 -4.51 -14.61 3.96
N ALA A 197 -5.55 -13.98 3.46
CA ALA A 197 -5.98 -14.11 2.07
C ALA A 197 -4.90 -13.59 1.08
N ALA A 198 -4.23 -12.49 1.41
CA ALA A 198 -3.12 -11.96 0.62
C ALA A 198 -1.92 -12.92 0.62
N ASP A 199 -1.53 -13.44 1.79
CA ASP A 199 -0.44 -14.40 1.95
C ASP A 199 -0.67 -15.66 1.10
N GLU A 200 -1.84 -16.28 1.22
CA GLU A 200 -2.20 -17.45 0.43
C GLU A 200 -2.07 -17.17 -1.07
N SER A 201 -2.61 -16.04 -1.54
CA SER A 201 -2.56 -15.64 -2.94
C SER A 201 -1.13 -15.34 -3.43
N ILE A 202 -0.30 -14.69 -2.60
CA ILE A 202 1.10 -14.39 -2.94
C ILE A 202 1.92 -15.69 -2.99
N ARG A 203 1.74 -16.60 -2.04
CA ARG A 203 2.44 -17.90 -2.02
C ARG A 203 2.17 -18.71 -3.27
N VAL A 204 0.92 -18.80 -3.69
CA VAL A 204 0.54 -19.45 -4.95
C VAL A 204 1.26 -18.82 -6.15
N LEU A 205 1.28 -17.48 -6.24
CA LEU A 205 1.99 -16.79 -7.31
C LEU A 205 3.50 -17.04 -7.29
N LEU A 206 4.14 -16.95 -6.13
CA LEU A 206 5.59 -17.19 -6.02
C LEU A 206 5.95 -18.64 -6.37
N ALA A 207 5.15 -19.60 -5.89
CA ALA A 207 5.32 -21.01 -6.22
C ALA A 207 5.22 -21.27 -7.72
N SER A 208 4.21 -20.70 -8.40
CA SER A 208 4.03 -20.88 -9.85
C SER A 208 5.19 -20.32 -10.69
N LYS A 209 5.96 -19.37 -10.13
CA LYS A 209 7.14 -18.76 -10.76
C LYS A 209 8.46 -19.38 -10.30
N GLY A 210 8.44 -20.38 -9.42
CA GLY A 210 9.65 -20.99 -8.83
C GLY A 210 10.43 -20.03 -7.93
N TYR A 211 9.77 -19.03 -7.34
CA TYR A 211 10.39 -18.04 -6.45
C TYR A 211 10.45 -18.54 -5.00
N ILE A 212 11.29 -17.87 -4.17
CA ILE A 212 11.34 -18.15 -2.73
C ILE A 212 10.02 -17.77 -2.08
N ILE A 213 9.51 -18.66 -1.23
CA ILE A 213 8.37 -18.39 -0.35
C ILE A 213 8.92 -18.19 1.07
N PRO A 214 8.67 -17.01 1.71
CA PRO A 214 9.07 -16.79 3.11
C PRO A 214 8.43 -17.84 4.03
N LYS A 215 9.23 -18.39 4.96
CA LYS A 215 8.76 -19.38 5.96
C LYS A 215 8.14 -18.71 7.17
#